data_ee3da3e82502c837f7c7ff110eba3b30
#
_entry.id   ee3da3e82502c837f7c7ff110eba3b30
#
_cell.length_a   1.000
_cell.length_b   1.000
_cell.length_c   1.000
_cell.angle_alpha   90.00
_cell.angle_beta   90.00
_cell.angle_gamma   90.00
#
_symmetry.space_group_name_H-M   'P 1'
#
loop_
_entity.id
_entity.type
_entity.pdbx_description
1 polymer ?
#
loop_
_entity_poly.entity_id
_entity_poly.type
_entity_poly.pdbx_seq_one_letter_code
_entity_poly.pdbx_strand_id
1 'polypeptide(L)'
;MRKIPSRSAVLAILIVLVAVALCSQAHAQASPSIQFFMPDGGLPTRELRFTLANDSGRIETYFTDSKGKFLITRLEGLRPDAEYKVTVLSDGRTFDTTSVTFKEFGVYYIPIFLKPFREPAPKPARLVDLAEFDVRAPEEARQAYAAAMRSFREGQSDQAVSELQRALTIYPSYFRALNDLGVILMKKGRLDEAAEMFDRAVTIAPRVYYPRLNLAIINTRQGRHKEALRALEQLYKEVPTITDVRIALGDSLMANNRLDDAEPHLRAALGDSKLDGPTIGDVHYKLGLLLNRKQRYEGAVEELKLAVEALPDSARAHLQLGGALLQMKRLNAAERELVEAYRIGGSRMGGAQLMLGQIYHEQKKYELALRSFEQYLTDVPQAPNAAEIRGVIEKMRLALNSK
;
A
#
# COMPACT_ATOMS: atom_id res chain seq x y z
N MET A 1 -71.74 -13.26 -21.74
CA MET A 1 -71.74 -12.49 -20.45
C MET A 1 -70.32 -12.11 -20.08
N ARG A 2 -69.94 -10.86 -20.27
CA ARG A 2 -68.62 -10.36 -19.83
C ARG A 2 -68.63 -10.07 -18.33
N LYS A 3 -67.82 -10.76 -17.54
CA LYS A 3 -67.71 -10.51 -16.08
C LYS A 3 -67.07 -9.14 -15.88
N ILE A 4 -67.79 -8.24 -15.23
CA ILE A 4 -67.29 -6.95 -14.75
C ILE A 4 -66.33 -7.23 -13.59
N PRO A 5 -65.10 -6.72 -13.59
CA PRO A 5 -64.15 -6.94 -12.50
C PRO A 5 -64.65 -6.29 -11.21
N SER A 6 -64.40 -6.93 -10.08
CA SER A 6 -64.83 -6.46 -8.74
C SER A 6 -64.18 -5.10 -8.41
N ARG A 7 -64.87 -4.28 -7.61
CA ARG A 7 -64.39 -2.94 -7.18
C ARG A 7 -63.00 -2.99 -6.58
N SER A 8 -62.62 -4.08 -5.92
CA SER A 8 -61.24 -4.31 -5.40
C SER A 8 -60.17 -4.49 -6.48
N ALA A 9 -60.55 -5.15 -7.60
CA ALA A 9 -59.61 -5.32 -8.74
C ALA A 9 -59.36 -4.00 -9.49
N VAL A 10 -60.42 -3.17 -9.61
CA VAL A 10 -60.29 -1.83 -10.24
C VAL A 10 -59.46 -0.90 -9.36
N LEU A 11 -59.60 -0.96 -8.04
CA LEU A 11 -58.80 -0.16 -7.09
C LEU A 11 -57.34 -0.58 -7.09
N ALA A 12 -57.06 -1.89 -7.16
CA ALA A 12 -55.68 -2.40 -7.25
C ALA A 12 -55.01 -1.97 -8.56
N ILE A 13 -55.71 -2.00 -9.68
CA ILE A 13 -55.18 -1.54 -10.99
C ILE A 13 -54.97 -0.02 -10.98
N LEU A 14 -55.84 0.75 -10.32
CA LEU A 14 -55.68 2.20 -10.19
C LEU A 14 -54.45 2.57 -9.31
N ILE A 15 -54.23 1.85 -8.22
CA ILE A 15 -53.05 2.04 -7.34
C ILE A 15 -51.77 1.70 -8.09
N VAL A 16 -51.73 0.64 -8.86
CA VAL A 16 -50.55 0.27 -9.67
C VAL A 16 -50.32 1.29 -10.79
N LEU A 17 -51.36 1.80 -11.45
CA LEU A 17 -51.22 2.84 -12.48
C LEU A 17 -50.78 4.19 -11.88
N VAL A 18 -51.26 4.56 -10.71
CA VAL A 18 -50.79 5.77 -9.99
C VAL A 18 -49.37 5.59 -9.51
N ALA A 19 -48.97 4.41 -9.00
CA ALA A 19 -47.59 4.11 -8.59
C ALA A 19 -46.63 4.11 -9.80
N VAL A 20 -47.06 3.56 -10.95
CA VAL A 20 -46.29 3.62 -12.21
C VAL A 20 -46.19 5.05 -12.73
N ALA A 21 -47.26 5.84 -12.64
CA ALA A 21 -47.26 7.25 -13.06
C ALA A 21 -46.40 8.12 -12.13
N LEU A 22 -46.45 7.87 -10.82
CA LEU A 22 -45.55 8.56 -9.83
C LEU A 22 -44.11 8.12 -10.01
N CYS A 23 -43.83 6.85 -10.31
CA CYS A 23 -42.50 6.37 -10.62
C CYS A 23 -41.97 6.95 -11.95
N SER A 24 -42.83 7.09 -12.99
CA SER A 24 -42.47 7.72 -14.25
C SER A 24 -42.27 9.26 -14.13
N GLN A 25 -43.04 9.94 -13.26
CA GLN A 25 -42.80 11.36 -12.98
C GLN A 25 -41.55 11.59 -12.13
N ALA A 26 -41.19 10.68 -11.23
CA ALA A 26 -39.92 10.74 -10.51
C ALA A 26 -38.70 10.50 -11.40
N HIS A 27 -38.83 9.77 -12.51
CA HIS A 27 -37.80 9.58 -13.52
C HIS A 27 -37.71 10.70 -14.56
N ALA A 28 -38.71 11.60 -14.61
CA ALA A 28 -38.82 12.62 -15.65
C ALA A 28 -38.03 13.92 -15.36
N GLN A 29 -37.25 14.01 -14.29
CA GLN A 29 -36.52 15.24 -13.92
C GLN A 29 -35.05 15.10 -13.50
N ALA A 30 -34.42 13.95 -13.68
CA ALA A 30 -32.99 13.84 -13.41
C ALA A 30 -32.21 14.17 -14.68
N SER A 31 -31.72 15.39 -14.81
CA SER A 31 -30.80 15.78 -15.89
C SER A 31 -29.46 15.11 -15.71
N PRO A 32 -28.77 14.69 -16.81
CA PRO A 32 -27.40 14.23 -16.72
C PRO A 32 -26.54 15.22 -15.95
N SER A 33 -25.63 14.70 -15.11
CA SER A 33 -24.80 15.57 -14.28
C SER A 33 -23.39 15.02 -14.07
N ILE A 34 -22.45 15.94 -13.93
CA ILE A 34 -21.09 15.67 -13.49
C ILE A 34 -21.00 16.11 -12.03
N GLN A 35 -20.41 15.30 -11.18
CA GLN A 35 -20.08 15.63 -9.79
C GLN A 35 -18.57 15.55 -9.59
N PHE A 36 -17.98 16.66 -9.19
CA PHE A 36 -16.58 16.71 -8.82
C PHE A 36 -16.40 16.42 -7.35
N PHE A 37 -15.37 15.66 -7.03
CA PHE A 37 -14.93 15.35 -5.67
C PHE A 37 -13.49 15.83 -5.49
N MET A 38 -13.19 16.41 -4.34
CA MET A 38 -11.83 16.79 -3.98
C MET A 38 -10.94 15.56 -3.78
N PRO A 39 -9.59 15.71 -3.75
CA PRO A 39 -8.68 14.58 -3.59
C PRO A 39 -8.87 13.76 -2.31
N ASP A 40 -9.45 14.33 -1.28
CA ASP A 40 -9.83 13.67 -0.02
C ASP A 40 -11.18 12.93 -0.09
N GLY A 41 -11.84 12.96 -1.24
CA GLY A 41 -13.17 12.39 -1.46
C GLY A 41 -14.32 13.29 -1.00
N GLY A 42 -14.03 14.45 -0.42
CA GLY A 42 -15.02 15.44 -0.03
C GLY A 42 -15.63 16.21 -1.22
N LEU A 43 -16.73 16.93 -0.96
CA LEU A 43 -17.30 17.85 -1.94
C LEU A 43 -16.52 19.16 -1.95
N PRO A 44 -16.38 19.84 -3.12
CA PRO A 44 -15.89 21.20 -3.17
C PRO A 44 -16.72 22.13 -2.27
N THR A 45 -16.08 23.12 -1.69
CA THR A 45 -16.74 24.14 -0.84
C THR A 45 -17.07 25.42 -1.62
N ARG A 46 -16.79 25.44 -2.91
CA ARG A 46 -17.02 26.56 -3.84
C ARG A 46 -17.15 26.08 -5.27
N GLU A 47 -17.58 26.97 -6.15
CA GLU A 47 -17.63 26.73 -7.58
C GLU A 47 -16.25 26.36 -8.15
N LEU A 48 -16.23 25.37 -9.02
CA LEU A 48 -15.06 24.96 -9.78
C LEU A 48 -15.22 25.42 -11.22
N ARG A 49 -14.17 26.03 -11.79
CA ARG A 49 -14.07 26.27 -13.23
C ARG A 49 -13.42 25.06 -13.89
N PHE A 50 -14.04 24.51 -14.92
CA PHE A 50 -13.47 23.41 -15.67
C PHE A 50 -13.64 23.60 -17.18
N THR A 51 -12.78 22.93 -17.95
CA THR A 51 -12.83 22.95 -19.40
C THR A 51 -13.03 21.52 -19.93
N LEU A 52 -13.75 21.41 -21.04
CA LEU A 52 -13.89 20.20 -21.84
C LEU A 52 -13.18 20.42 -23.17
N ALA A 53 -12.20 19.57 -23.47
CA ALA A 53 -11.48 19.60 -24.73
C ALA A 53 -11.64 18.27 -25.45
N ASN A 54 -11.97 18.26 -26.73
CA ASN A 54 -12.02 17.08 -27.57
C ASN A 54 -10.82 17.02 -28.53
N ASP A 55 -10.70 15.93 -29.28
CA ASP A 55 -9.60 15.70 -30.24
C ASP A 55 -9.55 16.72 -31.37
N SER A 56 -10.66 17.45 -31.64
CA SER A 56 -10.69 18.56 -32.62
C SER A 56 -10.13 19.86 -32.08
N GLY A 57 -9.66 19.89 -30.82
CA GLY A 57 -9.07 21.05 -30.17
C GLY A 57 -10.08 22.09 -29.70
N ARG A 58 -11.38 21.86 -29.82
CA ARG A 58 -12.42 22.75 -29.29
C ARG A 58 -12.41 22.67 -27.77
N ILE A 59 -12.25 23.82 -27.11
CA ILE A 59 -12.23 23.95 -25.65
C ILE A 59 -13.42 24.82 -25.24
N GLU A 60 -14.27 24.28 -24.37
CA GLU A 60 -15.37 25.03 -23.76
C GLU A 60 -15.20 25.09 -22.25
N THR A 61 -15.55 26.23 -21.65
CA THR A 61 -15.39 26.48 -20.22
C THR A 61 -16.75 26.47 -19.54
N TYR A 62 -16.82 25.74 -18.42
CA TYR A 62 -18.01 25.57 -17.61
C TYR A 62 -17.71 25.84 -16.12
N PHE A 63 -18.77 26.01 -15.35
CA PHE A 63 -18.70 26.23 -13.91
C PHE A 63 -19.64 25.24 -13.20
N THR A 64 -19.21 24.72 -12.06
CA THR A 64 -20.07 23.90 -11.18
C THR A 64 -20.86 24.80 -10.24
N ASP A 65 -21.82 24.23 -9.54
CA ASP A 65 -22.35 24.86 -8.32
C ASP A 65 -21.30 24.84 -7.17
N SER A 66 -21.65 25.42 -6.03
CA SER A 66 -20.79 25.48 -4.84
C SER A 66 -20.46 24.10 -4.22
N LYS A 67 -21.17 23.05 -4.63
CA LYS A 67 -20.93 21.66 -4.21
C LYS A 67 -20.25 20.84 -5.29
N GLY A 68 -19.75 21.47 -6.34
CA GLY A 68 -19.02 20.81 -7.43
C GLY A 68 -19.92 20.03 -8.40
N LYS A 69 -21.23 20.32 -8.47
CA LYS A 69 -22.15 19.68 -9.38
C LYS A 69 -22.37 20.56 -10.61
N PHE A 70 -22.31 19.97 -11.79
CA PHE A 70 -22.66 20.57 -13.07
C PHE A 70 -23.79 19.78 -13.72
N LEU A 71 -24.90 20.46 -14.02
CA LEU A 71 -26.05 19.88 -14.70
C LEU A 71 -25.89 20.06 -16.21
N ILE A 72 -25.98 18.97 -16.95
CA ILE A 72 -25.91 18.98 -18.40
C ILE A 72 -27.32 19.23 -18.93
N THR A 73 -27.72 20.50 -19.04
CA THR A 73 -29.08 20.87 -19.52
C THR A 73 -29.20 20.93 -21.03
N ARG A 74 -28.07 21.16 -21.73
CA ARG A 74 -27.95 21.13 -23.18
C ARG A 74 -26.57 20.65 -23.60
N LEU A 75 -26.50 19.73 -24.52
CA LEU A 75 -25.26 19.28 -25.15
C LEU A 75 -24.85 20.17 -26.33
N GLU A 76 -25.16 21.48 -26.28
CA GLU A 76 -24.80 22.40 -27.36
C GLU A 76 -23.28 22.44 -27.53
N GLY A 77 -22.80 21.90 -28.64
CA GLY A 77 -21.39 21.83 -28.98
C GLY A 77 -20.65 20.56 -28.52
N LEU A 78 -21.26 19.72 -27.69
CA LEU A 78 -20.71 18.41 -27.31
C LEU A 78 -21.24 17.32 -28.23
N ARG A 79 -20.35 16.47 -28.74
CA ARG A 79 -20.74 15.30 -29.55
C ARG A 79 -21.03 14.12 -28.65
N PRO A 80 -22.18 13.44 -28.80
CA PRO A 80 -22.42 12.16 -28.12
C PRO A 80 -21.34 11.14 -28.47
N ASP A 81 -21.01 10.27 -27.51
CA ASP A 81 -20.00 9.20 -27.60
C ASP A 81 -18.57 9.66 -27.94
N ALA A 82 -18.30 10.98 -27.93
CA ALA A 82 -16.95 11.51 -28.01
C ALA A 82 -16.27 11.56 -26.64
N GLU A 83 -14.99 11.30 -26.61
CA GLU A 83 -14.16 11.45 -25.43
C GLU A 83 -13.76 12.92 -25.24
N TYR A 84 -13.94 13.44 -24.04
CA TYR A 84 -13.55 14.79 -23.64
C TYR A 84 -12.56 14.78 -22.51
N LYS A 85 -11.45 15.47 -22.67
CA LYS A 85 -10.50 15.72 -21.62
C LYS A 85 -11.02 16.81 -20.69
N VAL A 86 -11.16 16.51 -19.41
CA VAL A 86 -11.63 17.44 -18.38
C VAL A 86 -10.43 18.05 -17.67
N THR A 87 -10.33 19.37 -17.66
CA THR A 87 -9.31 20.10 -16.90
C THR A 87 -10.00 21.03 -15.92
N VAL A 88 -9.67 20.93 -14.64
CA VAL A 88 -10.26 21.75 -13.56
C VAL A 88 -9.25 22.75 -13.06
N LEU A 89 -9.70 24.02 -12.93
CA LEU A 89 -8.93 25.14 -12.42
C LEU A 89 -9.54 25.62 -11.10
N SER A 90 -8.76 25.63 -10.04
CA SER A 90 -9.16 26.20 -8.75
C SER A 90 -7.97 26.87 -8.09
N ASP A 91 -8.13 28.11 -7.61
CA ASP A 91 -7.08 28.92 -6.94
C ASP A 91 -5.80 29.11 -7.75
N GLY A 92 -5.90 29.22 -9.06
CA GLY A 92 -4.73 29.30 -9.93
C GLY A 92 -3.99 27.97 -10.09
N ARG A 93 -4.53 26.86 -9.54
CA ARG A 93 -4.00 25.50 -9.66
C ARG A 93 -4.81 24.71 -10.67
N THR A 94 -4.14 23.93 -11.49
CA THR A 94 -4.76 23.00 -12.42
C THR A 94 -4.72 21.62 -11.81
N PHE A 95 -5.87 21.00 -11.60
CA PHE A 95 -5.96 19.59 -11.21
C PHE A 95 -5.71 18.70 -12.42
N ASP A 96 -5.14 17.52 -12.16
CA ASP A 96 -4.87 16.55 -13.20
C ASP A 96 -6.16 16.17 -13.96
N THR A 97 -6.02 16.01 -15.25
CA THR A 97 -7.14 15.80 -16.16
C THR A 97 -7.60 14.35 -16.15
N THR A 98 -8.90 14.17 -16.29
CA THR A 98 -9.53 12.88 -16.59
C THR A 98 -10.32 12.97 -17.88
N SER A 99 -10.61 11.85 -18.51
CA SER A 99 -11.47 11.80 -19.68
C SER A 99 -12.89 11.41 -19.29
N VAL A 100 -13.87 11.97 -19.98
CA VAL A 100 -15.30 11.61 -19.86
C VAL A 100 -15.92 11.44 -21.24
N THR A 101 -16.85 10.49 -21.34
CA THR A 101 -17.66 10.27 -22.55
C THR A 101 -19.11 10.55 -22.22
N PHE A 102 -19.76 11.39 -23.03
CA PHE A 102 -21.19 11.72 -22.89
C PHE A 102 -22.02 10.82 -23.79
N LYS A 103 -23.12 10.27 -23.28
CA LYS A 103 -24.08 9.49 -24.04
C LYS A 103 -25.22 10.37 -24.54
N GLU A 104 -25.74 10.07 -25.70
CA GLU A 104 -26.80 10.87 -26.37
C GLU A 104 -28.13 10.86 -25.60
N PHE A 105 -28.45 9.74 -24.92
CA PHE A 105 -29.70 9.56 -24.20
C PHE A 105 -29.50 8.92 -22.83
N GLY A 106 -30.24 9.41 -21.86
CA GLY A 106 -30.37 8.81 -20.53
C GLY A 106 -30.00 9.74 -19.38
N VAL A 107 -30.46 9.36 -18.19
CA VAL A 107 -30.05 9.98 -16.94
C VAL A 107 -28.75 9.28 -16.52
N TYR A 108 -27.67 10.03 -16.52
CA TYR A 108 -26.38 9.51 -16.05
C TYR A 108 -25.71 10.48 -15.09
N TYR A 109 -24.94 9.88 -14.19
CA TYR A 109 -24.16 10.59 -13.20
C TYR A 109 -22.70 10.24 -13.45
N ILE A 110 -21.85 11.25 -13.64
CA ILE A 110 -20.40 11.07 -13.85
C ILE A 110 -19.66 11.60 -12.62
N PRO A 111 -19.18 10.73 -11.73
CA PRO A 111 -18.31 11.16 -10.64
C PRO A 111 -16.89 11.42 -11.17
N ILE A 112 -16.35 12.61 -10.91
CA ILE A 112 -14.97 12.97 -11.23
C ILE A 112 -14.22 13.24 -9.92
N PHE A 113 -13.31 12.35 -9.59
CA PHE A 113 -12.41 12.52 -8.45
C PHE A 113 -11.20 13.32 -8.90
N LEU A 114 -11.05 14.52 -8.35
CA LEU A 114 -9.89 15.36 -8.62
C LEU A 114 -8.65 14.70 -8.00
N LYS A 115 -7.62 14.52 -8.80
CA LYS A 115 -6.33 14.07 -8.28
C LYS A 115 -5.64 15.25 -7.61
N PRO A 116 -4.82 15.02 -6.57
CA PRO A 116 -4.03 16.08 -5.97
C PRO A 116 -3.22 16.80 -7.05
N PHE A 117 -3.12 18.12 -6.91
CA PHE A 117 -2.26 18.91 -7.76
C PHE A 117 -0.85 18.31 -7.77
N ARG A 118 -0.40 17.84 -8.92
CA ARG A 118 1.02 17.59 -9.13
C ARG A 118 1.65 18.96 -9.43
N GLU A 119 2.46 19.46 -8.51
CA GLU A 119 3.50 20.39 -8.95
C GLU A 119 4.18 19.77 -10.18
N PRO A 120 4.42 20.54 -11.27
CA PRO A 120 5.16 20.02 -12.39
C PRO A 120 6.41 19.36 -11.80
N ALA A 121 6.53 18.04 -12.03
CA ALA A 121 7.61 17.28 -11.43
C ALA A 121 8.89 18.07 -11.64
N PRO A 122 9.68 18.37 -10.61
CA PRO A 122 10.98 18.97 -10.80
C PRO A 122 11.62 18.16 -11.91
N LYS A 123 12.11 18.85 -12.98
CA LYS A 123 12.66 18.18 -14.17
C LYS A 123 13.41 16.96 -13.69
N PRO A 124 13.08 15.75 -14.14
CA PRO A 124 13.58 14.52 -13.53
C PRO A 124 15.07 14.71 -13.34
N ALA A 125 15.54 14.57 -12.10
CA ALA A 125 16.96 14.67 -11.80
C ALA A 125 17.59 13.76 -12.85
N ARG A 126 18.38 14.33 -13.75
CA ARG A 126 18.92 13.66 -14.94
C ARG A 126 19.39 12.30 -14.46
N LEU A 127 18.73 11.21 -14.90
CA LEU A 127 19.13 9.88 -14.53
C LEU A 127 20.61 9.81 -14.87
N VAL A 128 21.44 9.80 -13.84
CA VAL A 128 22.90 9.79 -14.03
C VAL A 128 23.18 8.46 -14.67
N ASP A 129 23.74 8.47 -15.86
CA ASP A 129 24.13 7.24 -16.52
C ASP A 129 25.24 6.59 -15.69
N LEU A 130 24.91 5.45 -15.07
CA LEU A 130 25.86 4.70 -14.24
C LEU A 130 27.09 4.25 -15.04
N ALA A 131 26.96 4.13 -16.35
CA ALA A 131 28.08 3.85 -17.24
C ALA A 131 29.15 4.93 -17.15
N GLU A 132 28.84 6.20 -16.87
CA GLU A 132 29.82 7.27 -16.71
C GLU A 132 30.81 7.00 -15.56
N PHE A 133 30.38 6.26 -14.50
CA PHE A 133 31.25 5.91 -13.37
C PHE A 133 32.11 4.67 -13.64
N ASP A 134 31.71 3.82 -14.57
CA ASP A 134 32.43 2.57 -14.90
C ASP A 134 33.51 2.71 -15.95
N VAL A 135 33.40 3.72 -16.83
CA VAL A 135 34.34 3.95 -17.93
C VAL A 135 35.80 4.04 -17.46
N ARG A 136 36.02 4.49 -16.22
CA ARG A 136 37.36 4.67 -15.65
C ARG A 136 37.88 3.44 -14.89
N ALA A 137 37.04 2.41 -14.68
CA ALA A 137 37.48 1.22 -13.96
C ALA A 137 38.46 0.40 -14.80
N PRO A 138 39.65 0.03 -14.25
CA PRO A 138 40.58 -0.87 -14.91
C PRO A 138 39.93 -2.22 -15.25
N GLU A 139 40.46 -2.88 -16.30
CA GLU A 139 39.91 -4.15 -16.78
C GLU A 139 39.89 -5.21 -15.67
N GLU A 140 40.95 -5.31 -14.87
CA GLU A 140 41.05 -6.25 -13.75
C GLU A 140 39.95 -6.01 -12.69
N ALA A 141 39.60 -4.73 -12.42
CA ALA A 141 38.51 -4.39 -11.50
C ALA A 141 37.15 -4.79 -12.07
N ARG A 142 36.94 -4.59 -13.40
CA ARG A 142 35.71 -5.01 -14.08
C ARG A 142 35.55 -6.53 -14.09
N GLN A 143 36.65 -7.26 -14.29
CA GLN A 143 36.64 -8.73 -14.24
C GLN A 143 36.31 -9.25 -12.84
N ALA A 144 36.91 -8.67 -11.81
CA ALA A 144 36.59 -9.00 -10.42
C ALA A 144 35.12 -8.72 -10.09
N TYR A 145 34.60 -7.56 -10.50
CA TYR A 145 33.18 -7.22 -10.36
C TYR A 145 32.27 -8.23 -11.09
N ALA A 146 32.60 -8.59 -12.32
CA ALA A 146 31.83 -9.55 -13.08
C ALA A 146 31.87 -10.96 -12.47
N ALA A 147 32.98 -11.36 -11.85
CA ALA A 147 33.09 -12.61 -11.09
C ALA A 147 32.17 -12.56 -9.86
N ALA A 148 32.18 -11.45 -9.12
CA ALA A 148 31.29 -11.24 -7.97
C ALA A 148 29.81 -11.36 -8.34
N MET A 149 29.41 -10.77 -9.46
CA MET A 149 28.01 -10.84 -9.92
C MET A 149 27.59 -12.24 -10.36
N ARG A 150 28.52 -13.06 -10.85
CA ARG A 150 28.26 -14.49 -11.10
C ARG A 150 28.07 -15.25 -9.79
N SER A 151 29.02 -15.14 -8.86
CA SER A 151 28.95 -15.80 -7.55
C SER A 151 27.65 -15.42 -6.80
N PHE A 152 27.25 -14.15 -6.89
CA PHE A 152 26.01 -13.71 -6.24
C PHE A 152 24.75 -14.37 -6.85
N ARG A 153 24.68 -14.49 -8.18
CA ARG A 153 23.59 -15.19 -8.88
C ARG A 153 23.53 -16.68 -8.54
N GLU A 154 24.68 -17.29 -8.29
CA GLU A 154 24.81 -18.68 -7.85
C GLU A 154 24.55 -18.89 -6.35
N GLY A 155 24.16 -17.83 -5.63
CA GLY A 155 23.90 -17.88 -4.18
C GLY A 155 25.16 -17.87 -3.31
N GLN A 156 26.34 -17.74 -3.88
CA GLN A 156 27.64 -17.76 -3.20
C GLN A 156 27.97 -16.36 -2.64
N SER A 157 27.19 -15.89 -1.70
CA SER A 157 27.28 -14.50 -1.20
C SER A 157 28.64 -14.14 -0.58
N ASP A 158 29.33 -15.09 0.08
CA ASP A 158 30.64 -14.81 0.67
C ASP A 158 31.74 -14.65 -0.39
N GLN A 159 31.68 -15.45 -1.43
CA GLN A 159 32.57 -15.32 -2.56
C GLN A 159 32.34 -14.01 -3.31
N ALA A 160 31.07 -13.62 -3.51
CA ALA A 160 30.71 -12.35 -4.12
C ALA A 160 31.28 -11.16 -3.31
N VAL A 161 31.21 -11.19 -1.99
CA VAL A 161 31.82 -10.18 -1.12
C VAL A 161 33.34 -10.10 -1.34
N SER A 162 34.02 -11.24 -1.35
CA SER A 162 35.50 -11.28 -1.56
C SER A 162 35.90 -10.71 -2.91
N GLU A 163 35.18 -11.04 -3.98
CA GLU A 163 35.46 -10.52 -5.34
C GLU A 163 35.13 -9.02 -5.46
N LEU A 164 34.07 -8.53 -4.79
CA LEU A 164 33.80 -7.09 -4.76
C LEU A 164 34.87 -6.32 -3.97
N GLN A 165 35.35 -6.87 -2.87
CA GLN A 165 36.45 -6.29 -2.10
C GLN A 165 37.74 -6.24 -2.95
N ARG A 166 38.01 -7.30 -3.72
CA ARG A 166 39.12 -7.32 -4.66
C ARG A 166 38.98 -6.24 -5.76
N ALA A 167 37.77 -6.07 -6.32
CA ALA A 167 37.49 -5.01 -7.29
C ALA A 167 37.76 -3.62 -6.69
N LEU A 168 37.38 -3.41 -5.42
CA LEU A 168 37.58 -2.16 -4.68
C LEU A 168 39.03 -1.94 -4.24
N THR A 169 39.83 -2.98 -4.07
CA THR A 169 41.27 -2.88 -3.84
C THR A 169 41.96 -2.37 -5.09
N ILE A 170 41.54 -2.85 -6.28
CA ILE A 170 42.10 -2.40 -7.57
C ILE A 170 41.61 -0.99 -7.92
N TYR A 171 40.31 -0.72 -7.71
CA TYR A 171 39.70 0.57 -7.99
C TYR A 171 38.80 1.04 -6.87
N PRO A 172 39.33 1.78 -5.87
CA PRO A 172 38.58 2.18 -4.66
C PRO A 172 37.34 3.03 -4.90
N SER A 173 37.27 3.72 -6.06
CA SER A 173 36.14 4.55 -6.46
C SER A 173 35.15 3.83 -7.39
N TYR A 174 35.18 2.50 -7.43
CA TYR A 174 34.28 1.72 -8.26
C TYR A 174 32.85 1.77 -7.68
N PHE A 175 32.07 2.72 -8.17
CA PHE A 175 30.73 3.03 -7.63
C PHE A 175 29.82 1.80 -7.56
N ARG A 176 29.71 1.02 -8.66
CA ARG A 176 28.87 -0.18 -8.68
C ARG A 176 29.32 -1.21 -7.65
N ALA A 177 30.61 -1.46 -7.55
CA ALA A 177 31.15 -2.42 -6.59
C ALA A 177 30.85 -2.00 -5.13
N LEU A 178 30.95 -0.70 -4.82
CA LEU A 178 30.57 -0.16 -3.50
C LEU A 178 29.08 -0.37 -3.23
N ASN A 179 28.23 -0.01 -4.17
CA ASN A 179 26.79 -0.17 -3.99
C ASN A 179 26.39 -1.63 -3.81
N ASP A 180 26.86 -2.52 -4.67
CA ASP A 180 26.44 -3.93 -4.66
C ASP A 180 27.03 -4.66 -3.45
N LEU A 181 28.25 -4.31 -3.03
CA LEU A 181 28.81 -4.80 -1.75
C LEU A 181 27.95 -4.35 -0.59
N GLY A 182 27.55 -3.08 -0.55
CA GLY A 182 26.64 -2.56 0.48
C GLY A 182 25.31 -3.32 0.52
N VAL A 183 24.70 -3.61 -0.63
CA VAL A 183 23.46 -4.40 -0.72
C VAL A 183 23.64 -5.83 -0.21
N ILE A 184 24.74 -6.51 -0.56
CA ILE A 184 25.01 -7.87 -0.10
C ILE A 184 25.26 -7.88 1.41
N LEU A 185 26.06 -6.94 1.94
CA LEU A 185 26.32 -6.80 3.36
C LEU A 185 25.04 -6.52 4.15
N MET A 186 24.17 -5.65 3.63
CA MET A 186 22.87 -5.35 4.25
C MET A 186 21.96 -6.58 4.29
N LYS A 187 21.95 -7.43 3.26
CA LYS A 187 21.22 -8.72 3.25
C LYS A 187 21.80 -9.71 4.27
N LYS A 188 23.12 -9.68 4.50
CA LYS A 188 23.79 -10.50 5.52
C LYS A 188 23.63 -9.94 6.95
N GLY A 189 22.96 -8.80 7.16
CA GLY A 189 22.80 -8.14 8.45
C GLY A 189 24.02 -7.36 8.93
N ARG A 190 25.08 -7.23 8.10
CA ARG A 190 26.30 -6.47 8.40
C ARG A 190 26.06 -4.99 8.10
N LEU A 191 25.17 -4.37 8.91
CA LEU A 191 24.60 -3.06 8.60
C LEU A 191 25.61 -1.92 8.64
N ASP A 192 26.57 -1.96 9.57
CA ASP A 192 27.58 -0.88 9.70
C ASP A 192 28.53 -0.88 8.50
N GLU A 193 28.96 -2.05 8.08
CA GLU A 193 29.82 -2.19 6.89
C GLU A 193 29.07 -1.83 5.60
N ALA A 194 27.78 -2.19 5.52
CA ALA A 194 26.97 -1.78 4.41
C ALA A 194 26.82 -0.24 4.34
N ALA A 195 26.63 0.41 5.49
CA ALA A 195 26.55 1.86 5.56
C ALA A 195 27.83 2.53 5.09
N GLU A 196 29.02 2.03 5.50
CA GLU A 196 30.30 2.53 5.01
C GLU A 196 30.40 2.46 3.48
N MET A 197 30.00 1.35 2.87
CA MET A 197 30.03 1.19 1.42
C MET A 197 29.11 2.18 0.72
N PHE A 198 27.91 2.38 1.24
CA PHE A 198 26.96 3.36 0.68
C PHE A 198 27.43 4.81 0.91
N ASP A 199 28.03 5.15 2.03
CA ASP A 199 28.61 6.49 2.27
C ASP A 199 29.71 6.82 1.27
N ARG A 200 30.59 5.85 0.99
CA ARG A 200 31.61 5.98 -0.06
C ARG A 200 30.96 6.15 -1.44
N ALA A 201 29.92 5.37 -1.74
CA ALA A 201 29.18 5.51 -3.00
C ALA A 201 28.51 6.89 -3.12
N VAL A 202 27.89 7.41 -2.06
CA VAL A 202 27.31 8.76 -2.03
C VAL A 202 28.37 9.85 -2.24
N THR A 203 29.56 9.68 -1.67
CA THR A 203 30.67 10.62 -1.87
C THR A 203 31.09 10.69 -3.34
N ILE A 204 31.12 9.57 -4.04
CA ILE A 204 31.48 9.50 -5.48
C ILE A 204 30.35 10.04 -6.35
N ALA A 205 29.09 9.70 -6.04
CA ALA A 205 27.93 10.02 -6.85
C ALA A 205 26.75 10.53 -6.00
N PRO A 206 26.84 11.75 -5.46
CA PRO A 206 25.85 12.28 -4.50
C PRO A 206 24.43 12.45 -5.07
N ARG A 207 24.31 12.53 -6.41
CA ARG A 207 23.01 12.65 -7.09
C ARG A 207 22.33 11.31 -7.38
N VAL A 208 23.03 10.20 -7.20
CA VAL A 208 22.43 8.87 -7.36
C VAL A 208 21.60 8.54 -6.12
N TYR A 209 20.34 8.25 -6.32
CA TYR A 209 19.36 8.13 -5.20
C TYR A 209 19.51 6.84 -4.37
N TYR A 210 19.81 5.71 -4.99
CA TYR A 210 19.71 4.40 -4.32
C TYR A 210 20.73 4.15 -3.20
N PRO A 211 22.01 4.61 -3.20
CA PRO A 211 22.84 4.50 -2.00
C PRO A 211 22.28 5.32 -0.83
N ARG A 212 21.73 6.50 -1.12
CA ARG A 212 21.08 7.37 -0.13
C ARG A 212 19.81 6.72 0.43
N LEU A 213 19.03 6.05 -0.44
CA LEU A 213 17.87 5.25 -0.05
C LEU A 213 18.28 4.10 0.88
N ASN A 214 19.30 3.34 0.50
CA ASN A 214 19.78 2.22 1.30
C ASN A 214 20.34 2.65 2.66
N LEU A 215 21.04 3.79 2.75
CA LEU A 215 21.44 4.38 4.02
C LEU A 215 20.25 4.72 4.92
N ALA A 216 19.19 5.29 4.36
CA ALA A 216 17.99 5.58 5.12
C ALA A 216 17.27 4.30 5.60
N ILE A 217 17.25 3.24 4.79
CA ILE A 217 16.73 1.92 5.19
C ILE A 217 17.58 1.34 6.34
N ILE A 218 18.91 1.44 6.27
CA ILE A 218 19.81 1.00 7.35
C ILE A 218 19.51 1.79 8.62
N ASN A 219 19.37 3.12 8.54
CA ASN A 219 19.02 3.96 9.68
C ASN A 219 17.71 3.52 10.34
N THR A 220 16.68 3.19 9.51
CA THR A 220 15.41 2.65 10.04
C THR A 220 15.61 1.34 10.79
N ARG A 221 16.39 0.39 10.23
CA ARG A 221 16.68 -0.91 10.84
C ARG A 221 17.48 -0.80 12.15
N GLN A 222 18.32 0.22 12.26
CA GLN A 222 19.14 0.50 13.45
C GLN A 222 18.40 1.36 14.51
N GLY A 223 17.10 1.63 14.29
CA GLY A 223 16.29 2.43 15.21
C GLY A 223 16.51 3.94 15.13
N ARG A 224 17.34 4.43 14.21
CA ARG A 224 17.55 5.87 13.95
C ARG A 224 16.43 6.44 13.09
N HIS A 225 15.19 6.32 13.60
CA HIS A 225 13.97 6.59 12.83
C HIS A 225 13.84 8.06 12.36
N LYS A 226 14.28 9.02 13.19
CA LYS A 226 14.19 10.45 12.86
C LYS A 226 15.16 10.85 11.74
N GLU A 227 16.38 10.33 11.78
CA GLU A 227 17.41 10.54 10.76
C GLU A 227 16.96 9.93 9.42
N ALA A 228 16.46 8.69 9.45
CA ALA A 228 15.92 8.01 8.30
C ALA A 228 14.79 8.81 7.65
N LEU A 229 13.84 9.30 8.46
CA LEU A 229 12.70 10.07 7.96
C LEU A 229 13.15 11.36 7.27
N ARG A 230 14.04 12.14 7.89
CA ARG A 230 14.56 13.38 7.28
C ARG A 230 15.23 13.11 5.92
N ALA A 231 16.07 12.06 5.85
CA ALA A 231 16.74 11.68 4.62
C ALA A 231 15.77 11.26 3.53
N LEU A 232 14.72 10.48 3.88
CA LEU A 232 13.71 10.02 2.93
C LEU A 232 12.76 11.13 2.48
N GLU A 233 12.35 12.04 3.36
CA GLU A 233 11.56 13.22 3.00
C GLU A 233 12.33 14.10 2.01
N GLN A 234 13.63 14.31 2.23
CA GLN A 234 14.47 15.04 1.27
C GLN A 234 14.60 14.27 -0.05
N LEU A 235 14.89 12.99 0.01
CA LEU A 235 15.05 12.16 -1.19
C LEU A 235 13.75 12.11 -2.01
N TYR A 236 12.60 11.99 -1.37
CA TYR A 236 11.30 12.01 -2.02
C TYR A 236 11.00 13.34 -2.74
N LYS A 237 11.45 14.48 -2.21
CA LYS A 237 11.33 15.78 -2.92
C LYS A 237 12.15 15.79 -4.21
N GLU A 238 13.31 15.14 -4.23
CA GLU A 238 14.19 15.09 -5.39
C GLU A 238 13.71 14.07 -6.45
N VAL A 239 13.21 12.92 -6.01
CA VAL A 239 12.80 11.81 -6.89
C VAL A 239 11.42 11.24 -6.52
N PRO A 240 10.34 12.05 -6.61
CA PRO A 240 9.01 11.65 -6.13
C PRO A 240 8.35 10.52 -6.92
N THR A 241 8.88 10.19 -8.10
CA THR A 241 8.36 9.14 -8.97
C THR A 241 8.97 7.76 -8.70
N ILE A 242 10.01 7.68 -7.86
CA ILE A 242 10.67 6.42 -7.55
C ILE A 242 9.86 5.68 -6.48
N THR A 243 9.30 4.54 -6.85
CA THR A 243 8.40 3.76 -6.01
C THR A 243 9.10 3.22 -4.77
N ASP A 244 10.36 2.76 -4.87
CA ASP A 244 11.14 2.28 -3.73
C ASP A 244 11.35 3.38 -2.66
N VAL A 245 11.59 4.62 -3.10
CA VAL A 245 11.70 5.78 -2.17
C VAL A 245 10.37 6.03 -1.47
N ARG A 246 9.26 5.89 -2.20
CA ARG A 246 7.92 6.07 -1.64
C ARG A 246 7.57 4.99 -0.63
N ILE A 247 7.90 3.72 -0.91
CA ILE A 247 7.70 2.61 0.03
C ILE A 247 8.56 2.82 1.29
N ALA A 248 9.84 3.14 1.14
CA ALA A 248 10.73 3.38 2.25
C ALA A 248 10.30 4.59 3.12
N LEU A 249 9.77 5.65 2.48
CA LEU A 249 9.20 6.79 3.20
C LEU A 249 7.97 6.37 4.01
N GLY A 250 7.07 5.56 3.42
CA GLY A 250 5.93 4.98 4.13
C GLY A 250 6.36 4.19 5.37
N ASP A 251 7.35 3.31 5.22
CA ASP A 251 7.91 2.53 6.35
C ASP A 251 8.50 3.44 7.43
N SER A 252 9.26 4.45 7.03
CA SER A 252 9.88 5.38 7.97
C SER A 252 8.85 6.25 8.70
N LEU A 253 7.80 6.68 8.02
CA LEU A 253 6.67 7.38 8.63
C LEU A 253 5.95 6.49 9.64
N MET A 254 5.72 5.21 9.31
CA MET A 254 5.15 4.23 10.24
C MET A 254 6.04 4.05 11.48
N ALA A 255 7.36 3.95 11.31
CA ALA A 255 8.31 3.81 12.41
C ALA A 255 8.32 5.05 13.34
N ASN A 256 8.01 6.23 12.80
CA ASN A 256 7.85 7.49 13.54
C ASN A 256 6.40 7.73 14.04
N ASN A 257 5.52 6.73 13.96
CA ASN A 257 4.12 6.79 14.35
C ASN A 257 3.26 7.81 13.56
N ARG A 258 3.73 8.26 12.39
CA ARG A 258 2.99 9.16 11.48
C ARG A 258 2.15 8.33 10.51
N LEU A 259 1.16 7.58 11.05
CA LEU A 259 0.41 6.58 10.28
C LEU A 259 -0.45 7.19 9.18
N ASP A 260 -1.06 8.36 9.43
CA ASP A 260 -1.91 9.04 8.44
C ASP A 260 -1.09 9.56 7.25
N ASP A 261 0.15 9.98 7.50
CA ASP A 261 1.06 10.41 6.45
C ASP A 261 1.63 9.22 5.65
N ALA A 262 1.79 8.05 6.28
CA ALA A 262 2.33 6.85 5.63
C ALA A 262 1.35 6.23 4.63
N GLU A 263 0.05 6.20 4.95
CA GLU A 263 -0.97 5.50 4.15
C GLU A 263 -1.00 5.96 2.68
N PRO A 264 -1.02 7.29 2.35
CA PRO A 264 -1.02 7.74 0.96
C PRO A 264 0.21 7.30 0.16
N HIS A 265 1.39 7.27 0.78
CA HIS A 265 2.61 6.84 0.12
C HIS A 265 2.57 5.36 -0.25
N LEU A 266 2.14 4.50 0.68
CA LEU A 266 2.03 3.07 0.45
C LEU A 266 0.94 2.75 -0.61
N ARG A 267 -0.23 3.40 -0.54
CA ARG A 267 -1.28 3.23 -1.55
C ARG A 267 -0.83 3.70 -2.93
N ALA A 268 -0.13 4.82 -3.01
CA ALA A 268 0.38 5.32 -4.27
C ALA A 268 1.48 4.43 -4.87
N ALA A 269 2.20 3.66 -4.05
CA ALA A 269 3.18 2.68 -4.54
C ALA A 269 2.50 1.56 -5.33
N LEU A 270 1.32 1.08 -4.92
CA LEU A 270 0.56 0.06 -5.64
C LEU A 270 0.09 0.49 -7.04
N GLY A 271 0.13 1.78 -7.37
CA GLY A 271 -0.15 2.29 -8.71
C GLY A 271 0.98 2.10 -9.73
N ASP A 272 2.14 1.61 -9.31
CA ASP A 272 3.25 1.35 -10.22
C ASP A 272 3.12 -0.05 -10.85
N SER A 273 2.82 -0.09 -12.13
CA SER A 273 2.65 -1.34 -12.90
C SER A 273 3.95 -2.16 -13.09
N LYS A 274 5.08 -1.63 -12.65
CA LYS A 274 6.39 -2.32 -12.75
C LYS A 274 6.74 -3.12 -11.50
N LEU A 275 5.94 -3.03 -10.44
CA LEU A 275 6.16 -3.83 -9.23
C LEU A 275 5.96 -5.31 -9.52
N ASP A 276 6.84 -6.12 -9.00
CA ASP A 276 6.67 -7.58 -8.99
C ASP A 276 5.67 -8.02 -7.90
N GLY A 277 5.15 -9.23 -8.04
CA GLY A 277 4.18 -9.79 -7.10
C GLY A 277 4.65 -9.77 -5.64
N PRO A 278 5.88 -10.20 -5.34
CA PRO A 278 6.42 -10.12 -3.98
C PRO A 278 6.46 -8.71 -3.40
N THR A 279 6.85 -7.71 -4.17
CA THR A 279 6.85 -6.31 -3.71
C THR A 279 5.43 -5.78 -3.49
N ILE A 280 4.49 -6.11 -4.38
CA ILE A 280 3.06 -5.79 -4.19
C ILE A 280 2.56 -6.40 -2.88
N GLY A 281 2.86 -7.69 -2.64
CA GLY A 281 2.51 -8.37 -1.39
C GLY A 281 3.09 -7.72 -0.15
N ASP A 282 4.34 -7.26 -0.20
CA ASP A 282 4.98 -6.53 0.91
C ASP A 282 4.30 -5.17 1.17
N VAL A 283 3.90 -4.45 0.12
CA VAL A 283 3.15 -3.19 0.29
C VAL A 283 1.77 -3.43 0.90
N HIS A 284 1.04 -4.46 0.47
CA HIS A 284 -0.22 -4.86 1.08
C HIS A 284 -0.03 -5.26 2.55
N TYR A 285 1.03 -6.01 2.88
CA TYR A 285 1.39 -6.34 4.25
C TYR A 285 1.61 -5.08 5.10
N LYS A 286 2.36 -4.09 4.60
CA LYS A 286 2.61 -2.81 5.28
C LYS A 286 1.33 -2.01 5.49
N LEU A 287 0.45 -1.93 4.50
CA LEU A 287 -0.86 -1.29 4.63
C LEU A 287 -1.72 -2.00 5.67
N GLY A 288 -1.75 -3.33 5.67
CA GLY A 288 -2.47 -4.11 6.68
C GLY A 288 -1.93 -3.88 8.09
N LEU A 289 -0.61 -3.85 8.26
CA LEU A 289 0.03 -3.53 9.54
C LEU A 289 -0.31 -2.10 10.01
N LEU A 290 -0.28 -1.14 9.11
CA LEU A 290 -0.67 0.24 9.37
C LEU A 290 -2.12 0.34 9.83
N LEU A 291 -3.04 -0.33 9.13
CA LEU A 291 -4.46 -0.32 9.44
C LEU A 291 -4.75 -1.04 10.77
N ASN A 292 -4.04 -2.14 11.08
CA ASN A 292 -4.09 -2.77 12.40
C ASN A 292 -3.70 -1.80 13.52
N ARG A 293 -2.61 -1.05 13.35
CA ARG A 293 -2.18 -0.04 14.32
C ARG A 293 -3.20 1.11 14.47
N LYS A 294 -3.93 1.44 13.40
CA LYS A 294 -5.05 2.41 13.42
C LYS A 294 -6.36 1.79 13.92
N GLN A 295 -6.37 0.51 14.32
CA GLN A 295 -7.55 -0.26 14.73
C GLN A 295 -8.66 -0.33 13.67
N ARG A 296 -8.30 -0.13 12.40
CA ARG A 296 -9.19 -0.27 11.23
C ARG A 296 -9.13 -1.71 10.72
N TYR A 297 -9.67 -2.64 11.54
CA TYR A 297 -9.45 -4.07 11.36
C TYR A 297 -10.07 -4.65 10.08
N GLU A 298 -11.22 -4.14 9.62
CA GLU A 298 -11.82 -4.54 8.35
C GLU A 298 -10.88 -4.30 7.18
N GLY A 299 -10.39 -3.06 7.06
CA GLY A 299 -9.43 -2.71 6.01
C GLY A 299 -8.10 -3.44 6.16
N ALA A 300 -7.66 -3.70 7.41
CA ALA A 300 -6.46 -4.50 7.65
C ALA A 300 -6.61 -5.93 7.14
N VAL A 301 -7.77 -6.56 7.36
CA VAL A 301 -8.07 -7.91 6.86
C VAL A 301 -8.08 -7.95 5.32
N GLU A 302 -8.63 -6.93 4.65
CA GLU A 302 -8.62 -6.84 3.19
C GLU A 302 -7.19 -6.79 2.64
N GLU A 303 -6.38 -5.86 3.14
CA GLU A 303 -4.99 -5.70 2.70
C GLU A 303 -4.13 -6.93 3.04
N LEU A 304 -4.30 -7.51 4.25
CA LEU A 304 -3.52 -8.68 4.66
C LEU A 304 -3.89 -9.95 3.89
N LYS A 305 -5.14 -10.11 3.43
CA LYS A 305 -5.50 -11.20 2.52
C LYS A 305 -4.76 -11.10 1.20
N LEU A 306 -4.68 -9.90 0.61
CA LEU A 306 -3.90 -9.66 -0.61
C LEU A 306 -2.40 -9.92 -0.37
N ALA A 307 -1.91 -9.56 0.81
CA ALA A 307 -0.53 -9.86 1.20
C ALA A 307 -0.26 -11.37 1.29
N VAL A 308 -1.15 -12.15 1.90
CA VAL A 308 -1.05 -13.61 2.02
C VAL A 308 -1.20 -14.29 0.64
N GLU A 309 -2.08 -13.78 -0.22
CA GLU A 309 -2.24 -14.28 -1.58
C GLU A 309 -0.95 -14.11 -2.41
N ALA A 310 -0.31 -12.94 -2.31
CA ALA A 310 0.95 -12.66 -3.01
C ALA A 310 2.18 -13.31 -2.35
N LEU A 311 2.14 -13.55 -1.04
CA LEU A 311 3.23 -14.10 -0.23
C LEU A 311 2.73 -15.24 0.67
N PRO A 312 2.35 -16.39 0.09
CA PRO A 312 1.71 -17.49 0.86
C PRO A 312 2.61 -18.10 1.94
N ASP A 313 3.93 -17.98 1.81
CA ASP A 313 4.89 -18.46 2.81
C ASP A 313 5.29 -17.39 3.83
N SER A 314 4.58 -16.26 3.88
CA SER A 314 4.86 -15.18 4.82
C SER A 314 4.21 -15.42 6.19
N ALA A 315 4.90 -16.11 7.09
CA ALA A 315 4.43 -16.33 8.47
C ALA A 315 3.97 -15.02 9.16
N ARG A 316 4.63 -13.90 8.85
CA ARG A 316 4.27 -12.58 9.40
C ARG A 316 2.94 -12.08 8.87
N ALA A 317 2.65 -12.27 7.58
CA ALA A 317 1.39 -11.84 6.99
C ALA A 317 0.22 -12.64 7.59
N HIS A 318 0.36 -13.97 7.70
CA HIS A 318 -0.61 -14.83 8.36
C HIS A 318 -0.83 -14.44 9.84
N LEU A 319 0.26 -14.16 10.58
CA LEU A 319 0.16 -13.71 11.97
C LEU A 319 -0.64 -12.42 12.11
N GLN A 320 -0.36 -11.42 11.26
CA GLN A 320 -1.07 -10.14 11.30
C GLN A 320 -2.54 -10.27 10.87
N LEU A 321 -2.82 -11.11 9.87
CA LEU A 321 -4.18 -11.41 9.43
C LEU A 321 -4.97 -12.12 10.55
N GLY A 322 -4.36 -13.13 11.17
CA GLY A 322 -4.95 -13.83 12.31
C GLY A 322 -5.25 -12.90 13.48
N GLY A 323 -4.33 -11.98 13.79
CA GLY A 323 -4.52 -10.94 14.81
C GLY A 323 -5.69 -10.00 14.50
N ALA A 324 -5.78 -9.49 13.27
CA ALA A 324 -6.88 -8.62 12.83
C ALA A 324 -8.24 -9.35 12.91
N LEU A 325 -8.29 -10.58 12.44
CA LEU A 325 -9.49 -11.43 12.50
C LEU A 325 -9.93 -11.71 13.95
N LEU A 326 -8.97 -11.91 14.86
CA LEU A 326 -9.24 -12.08 16.29
C LEU A 326 -9.89 -10.82 16.90
N GLN A 327 -9.37 -9.63 16.56
CA GLN A 327 -9.98 -8.36 17.01
C GLN A 327 -11.42 -8.20 16.51
N MET A 328 -11.72 -8.74 15.33
CA MET A 328 -13.07 -8.76 14.74
C MET A 328 -13.95 -9.92 15.27
N LYS A 329 -13.45 -10.70 16.24
CA LYS A 329 -14.14 -11.90 16.77
C LYS A 329 -14.45 -12.98 15.72
N ARG A 330 -13.75 -12.98 14.62
CA ARG A 330 -13.85 -14.01 13.57
C ARG A 330 -12.97 -15.21 13.92
N LEU A 331 -13.27 -15.87 15.08
CA LEU A 331 -12.38 -16.80 15.74
C LEU A 331 -11.92 -17.97 14.86
N ASN A 332 -12.83 -18.59 14.10
CA ASN A 332 -12.47 -19.73 13.24
C ASN A 332 -11.55 -19.33 12.05
N ALA A 333 -11.70 -18.12 11.55
CA ALA A 333 -10.80 -17.63 10.51
C ALA A 333 -9.44 -17.25 11.10
N ALA A 334 -9.43 -16.59 12.26
CA ALA A 334 -8.21 -16.26 12.99
C ALA A 334 -7.39 -17.51 13.34
N GLU A 335 -8.05 -18.58 13.82
CA GLU A 335 -7.43 -19.86 14.13
C GLU A 335 -6.65 -20.43 12.94
N ARG A 336 -7.27 -20.46 11.73
CA ARG A 336 -6.61 -20.98 10.53
C ARG A 336 -5.34 -20.21 10.18
N GLU A 337 -5.42 -18.88 10.20
CA GLU A 337 -4.28 -18.02 9.84
C GLU A 337 -3.15 -18.13 10.89
N LEU A 338 -3.48 -18.22 12.17
CA LEU A 338 -2.48 -18.35 13.24
C LEU A 338 -1.80 -19.72 13.24
N VAL A 339 -2.54 -20.79 12.95
CA VAL A 339 -1.98 -22.13 12.77
C VAL A 339 -0.99 -22.14 11.60
N GLU A 340 -1.37 -21.51 10.48
CA GLU A 340 -0.50 -21.41 9.31
C GLU A 340 0.74 -20.54 9.59
N ALA A 341 0.58 -19.41 10.27
CA ALA A 341 1.71 -18.59 10.72
C ALA A 341 2.73 -19.40 11.53
N TYR A 342 2.23 -20.21 12.46
CA TYR A 342 3.09 -21.06 13.28
C TYR A 342 3.70 -22.22 12.49
N ARG A 343 2.94 -22.85 11.59
CA ARG A 343 3.45 -23.90 10.71
C ARG A 343 4.64 -23.43 9.88
N ILE A 344 4.56 -22.22 9.31
CA ILE A 344 5.62 -21.64 8.47
C ILE A 344 6.80 -21.14 9.30
N GLY A 345 6.53 -20.41 10.40
CA GLY A 345 7.55 -19.68 11.14
C GLY A 345 8.09 -20.37 12.38
N GLY A 346 7.43 -21.42 12.87
CA GLY A 346 7.79 -22.17 14.07
C GLY A 346 7.85 -21.29 15.32
N SER A 347 8.81 -21.55 16.18
CA SER A 347 9.03 -20.82 17.45
C SER A 347 9.20 -19.32 17.28
N ARG A 348 9.67 -18.84 16.11
CA ARG A 348 9.74 -17.40 15.81
C ARG A 348 8.37 -16.72 15.76
N MET A 349 7.32 -17.50 15.60
CA MET A 349 5.91 -17.06 15.62
C MET A 349 5.20 -17.44 16.92
N GLY A 350 5.92 -17.51 18.05
CA GLY A 350 5.35 -17.80 19.36
C GLY A 350 4.13 -16.96 19.72
N GLY A 351 4.06 -15.70 19.25
CA GLY A 351 2.87 -14.86 19.38
C GLY A 351 1.60 -15.46 18.77
N ALA A 352 1.71 -16.33 17.75
CA ALA A 352 0.55 -17.07 17.23
C ALA A 352 -0.01 -18.05 18.26
N GLN A 353 0.86 -18.71 19.03
CA GLN A 353 0.43 -19.64 20.08
C GLN A 353 -0.28 -18.91 21.22
N LEU A 354 0.18 -17.69 21.58
CA LEU A 354 -0.55 -16.86 22.54
C LEU A 354 -1.98 -16.57 22.06
N MET A 355 -2.12 -16.12 20.83
CA MET A 355 -3.44 -15.80 20.24
C MET A 355 -4.32 -17.04 20.06
N LEU A 356 -3.75 -18.19 19.68
CA LEU A 356 -4.46 -19.48 19.64
C LEU A 356 -4.96 -19.89 21.02
N GLY A 357 -4.13 -19.75 22.05
CA GLY A 357 -4.52 -19.99 23.43
C GLY A 357 -5.72 -19.14 23.85
N GLN A 358 -5.75 -17.86 23.48
CA GLN A 358 -6.88 -16.95 23.73
C GLN A 358 -8.14 -17.40 22.99
N ILE A 359 -8.03 -17.78 21.71
CA ILE A 359 -9.15 -18.27 20.89
C ILE A 359 -9.73 -19.55 21.50
N TYR A 360 -8.90 -20.53 21.83
CA TYR A 360 -9.35 -21.79 22.40
C TYR A 360 -9.96 -21.62 23.79
N HIS A 361 -9.43 -20.70 24.60
CA HIS A 361 -10.03 -20.35 25.88
C HIS A 361 -11.44 -19.73 25.70
N GLU A 362 -11.61 -18.81 24.76
CA GLU A 362 -12.91 -18.19 24.46
C GLU A 362 -13.92 -19.22 23.93
N GLN A 363 -13.44 -20.20 23.15
CA GLN A 363 -14.23 -21.33 22.63
C GLN A 363 -14.46 -22.45 23.69
N LYS A 364 -13.96 -22.29 24.93
CA LYS A 364 -14.01 -23.29 26.02
C LYS A 364 -13.29 -24.61 25.70
N LYS A 365 -12.37 -24.59 24.72
CA LYS A 365 -11.49 -25.71 24.37
C LYS A 365 -10.24 -25.69 25.26
N TYR A 366 -10.43 -25.92 26.55
CA TYR A 366 -9.42 -25.64 27.58
C TYR A 366 -8.11 -26.43 27.42
N GLU A 367 -8.19 -27.67 26.95
CA GLU A 367 -6.99 -28.49 26.71
C GLU A 367 -6.12 -27.93 25.58
N LEU A 368 -6.75 -27.46 24.48
CA LEU A 368 -6.04 -26.82 23.39
C LEU A 368 -5.45 -25.46 23.82
N ALA A 369 -6.22 -24.71 24.60
CA ALA A 369 -5.74 -23.45 25.15
C ALA A 369 -4.50 -23.63 26.02
N LEU A 370 -4.52 -24.64 26.92
CA LEU A 370 -3.37 -25.03 27.75
C LEU A 370 -2.13 -25.33 26.92
N ARG A 371 -2.25 -26.22 25.94
CA ARG A 371 -1.13 -26.58 25.05
C ARG A 371 -0.56 -25.36 24.32
N SER A 372 -1.42 -24.48 23.84
CA SER A 372 -0.98 -23.28 23.12
C SER A 372 -0.26 -22.29 24.05
N PHE A 373 -0.75 -22.06 25.25
CA PHE A 373 -0.06 -21.20 26.23
C PHE A 373 1.27 -21.79 26.71
N GLU A 374 1.34 -23.09 26.92
CA GLU A 374 2.57 -23.80 27.27
C GLU A 374 3.62 -23.70 26.15
N GLN A 375 3.17 -23.90 24.90
CA GLN A 375 4.01 -23.73 23.72
C GLN A 375 4.52 -22.29 23.58
N TYR A 376 3.65 -21.28 23.81
CA TYR A 376 4.07 -19.88 23.82
C TYR A 376 5.19 -19.62 24.83
N LEU A 377 5.06 -20.12 26.05
CA LEU A 377 6.10 -19.95 27.08
C LEU A 377 7.40 -20.71 26.76
N THR A 378 7.30 -21.79 26.00
CA THR A 378 8.48 -22.53 25.49
C THR A 378 9.20 -21.73 24.40
N ASP A 379 8.43 -21.17 23.47
CA ASP A 379 8.96 -20.41 22.33
C ASP A 379 9.50 -19.03 22.74
N VAL A 380 8.87 -18.40 23.75
CA VAL A 380 9.17 -17.05 24.23
C VAL A 380 9.38 -17.05 25.75
N PRO A 381 10.45 -17.68 26.27
CA PRO A 381 10.63 -17.87 27.73
C PRO A 381 10.78 -16.57 28.51
N GLN A 382 11.25 -15.51 27.87
CA GLN A 382 11.43 -14.16 28.43
C GLN A 382 10.26 -13.21 28.08
N ALA A 383 9.06 -13.76 27.76
CA ALA A 383 7.91 -12.91 27.43
C ALA A 383 7.56 -12.00 28.62
N PRO A 384 7.28 -10.71 28.39
CA PRO A 384 6.90 -9.77 29.46
C PRO A 384 5.69 -10.22 30.28
N ASN A 385 4.76 -10.96 29.65
CA ASN A 385 3.54 -11.51 30.25
C ASN A 385 3.68 -12.96 30.70
N ALA A 386 4.89 -13.53 30.75
CA ALA A 386 5.09 -14.94 31.08
C ALA A 386 4.51 -15.33 32.46
N ALA A 387 4.65 -14.45 33.46
CA ALA A 387 4.10 -14.69 34.79
C ALA A 387 2.57 -14.75 34.80
N GLU A 388 1.93 -13.87 34.07
CA GLU A 388 0.46 -13.83 33.89
C GLU A 388 -0.04 -15.11 33.21
N ILE A 389 0.62 -15.50 32.12
CA ILE A 389 0.24 -16.72 31.36
C ILE A 389 0.42 -17.98 32.22
N ARG A 390 1.49 -18.07 33.04
CA ARG A 390 1.66 -19.19 34.00
C ARG A 390 0.50 -19.24 34.99
N GLY A 391 0.05 -18.11 35.51
CA GLY A 391 -1.12 -18.03 36.41
C GLY A 391 -2.41 -18.46 35.72
N VAL A 392 -2.59 -18.13 34.44
CA VAL A 392 -3.75 -18.62 33.64
C VAL A 392 -3.68 -20.15 33.48
N ILE A 393 -2.54 -20.69 33.11
CA ILE A 393 -2.31 -22.14 32.97
C ILE A 393 -2.65 -22.87 34.28
N GLU A 394 -2.17 -22.37 35.42
CA GLU A 394 -2.43 -23.00 36.73
C GLU A 394 -3.92 -23.04 37.06
N LYS A 395 -4.62 -21.91 36.91
CA LYS A 395 -6.06 -21.83 37.11
C LYS A 395 -6.83 -22.80 36.20
N MET A 396 -6.42 -22.89 34.93
CA MET A 396 -7.04 -23.82 33.97
C MET A 396 -6.82 -25.27 34.33
N ARG A 397 -5.63 -25.66 34.80
CA ARG A 397 -5.30 -27.02 35.27
C ARG A 397 -6.15 -27.39 36.50
N LEU A 398 -6.25 -26.47 37.46
CA LEU A 398 -7.11 -26.68 38.63
C LEU A 398 -8.58 -26.89 38.24
N ALA A 399 -9.09 -26.05 37.32
CA ALA A 399 -10.48 -26.18 36.86
C ALA A 399 -10.76 -27.46 36.06
N LEU A 400 -9.78 -27.99 35.33
CA LEU A 400 -9.90 -29.27 34.61
C LEU A 400 -9.84 -30.46 35.55
N ASN A 401 -9.03 -30.42 36.62
CA ASN A 401 -8.87 -31.50 37.59
C ASN A 401 -10.03 -31.57 38.61
N SER A 402 -10.86 -30.52 38.70
CA SER A 402 -12.04 -30.45 39.58
C SER A 402 -13.33 -30.96 38.96
N LYS A 403 -13.27 -31.40 37.68
CA LYS A 403 -14.37 -32.07 36.96
C LYS A 403 -14.16 -33.54 36.91
#